data_e2b968a9783d719753efd79186822286
#
_entry.id   e2b968a9783d719753efd79186822286
#
_cell.length_a   1.000
_cell.length_b   1.000
_cell.length_c   1.000
_cell.angle_alpha   90.00
_cell.angle_beta   90.00
_cell.angle_gamma   90.00
#
_symmetry.space_group_name_H-M   'P 1'
#
loop_
_entity.id
_entity.type
_entity.pdbx_description
1 polymer ?
#
loop_
_entity_poly.entity_id
_entity_poly.type
_entity_poly.pdbx_seq_one_letter_code
_entity_poly.pdbx_strand_id
1 'polypeptide(L)'
;MQIFDPRQSMSSNEFEIFHYIDAKFEGVPVHQHDFYEVYFFISGNVEYNVEGKSYLLKKGDIMLINPLELHQPRIDEDQTDYERIVLWISSDFIEATSHILPTYTPQFKKAL
;
A
#
# COMPACT_ATOMS: atom_id res chain seq x y z
N MET A 1 8.65 -2.61 14.17
CA MET A 1 9.18 -2.94 12.85
C MET A 1 9.06 -4.43 12.59
N GLN A 2 8.80 -4.82 11.36
CA GLN A 2 8.52 -6.20 10.99
C GLN A 2 9.43 -6.62 9.85
N ILE A 3 9.68 -7.93 9.74
CA ILE A 3 10.34 -8.51 8.57
C ILE A 3 9.33 -8.46 7.42
N PHE A 4 9.76 -8.00 6.26
CA PHE A 4 8.89 -7.91 5.10
C PHE A 4 8.33 -9.28 4.73
N ASP A 5 7.02 -9.34 4.56
CA ASP A 5 6.30 -10.54 4.16
C ASP A 5 5.71 -10.30 2.76
N PRO A 6 6.15 -11.04 1.75
CA PRO A 6 5.66 -10.82 0.37
C PRO A 6 4.27 -11.40 0.10
N ARG A 7 3.61 -11.99 1.05
CA ARG A 7 2.26 -12.52 0.81
C ARG A 7 1.32 -11.42 0.35
N GLN A 8 0.34 -11.77 -0.46
CA GLN A 8 -0.65 -10.84 -0.98
C GLN A 8 -2.07 -11.31 -0.65
N SER A 9 -2.25 -11.81 0.57
CA SER A 9 -3.54 -12.23 1.09
C SER A 9 -3.66 -11.83 2.56
N MET A 10 -4.86 -11.41 2.96
CA MET A 10 -5.10 -11.02 4.34
C MET A 10 -5.33 -12.24 5.23
N SER A 11 -4.82 -12.16 6.45
CA SER A 11 -5.13 -13.12 7.52
C SER A 11 -6.34 -12.67 8.34
N SER A 12 -6.59 -11.37 8.40
CA SER A 12 -7.74 -10.78 9.09
C SER A 12 -8.85 -10.48 8.10
N ASN A 13 -10.09 -10.50 8.55
CA ASN A 13 -11.23 -10.05 7.76
C ASN A 13 -11.59 -8.59 8.03
N GLU A 14 -10.76 -7.87 8.77
CA GLU A 14 -10.95 -6.45 9.06
C GLU A 14 -9.81 -5.63 8.48
N PHE A 15 -8.69 -5.57 9.20
CA PHE A 15 -7.51 -4.86 8.72
C PHE A 15 -6.23 -5.49 9.24
N GLU A 16 -5.10 -5.18 8.59
CA GLU A 16 -3.76 -5.53 9.05
C GLU A 16 -2.85 -4.33 8.78
N ILE A 17 -1.94 -4.06 9.71
CA ILE A 17 -0.99 -2.98 9.58
C ILE A 17 0.42 -3.51 9.71
N PHE A 18 1.32 -3.03 8.84
CA PHE A 18 2.71 -3.46 8.78
C PHE A 18 3.63 -2.25 8.75
N HIS A 19 4.73 -2.32 9.49
CA HIS A 19 5.76 -1.30 9.45
C HIS A 19 7.08 -1.98 9.06
N TYR A 20 7.58 -1.66 7.87
CA TYR A 20 8.77 -2.27 7.31
C TYR A 20 9.90 -1.28 7.16
N ILE A 21 11.12 -1.71 7.48
CA ILE A 21 12.36 -1.01 7.16
C ILE A 21 13.29 -2.04 6.55
N ASP A 22 13.71 -1.80 5.32
CA ASP A 22 14.60 -2.71 4.60
C ASP A 22 15.87 -1.99 4.17
N ALA A 23 17.02 -2.55 4.50
CA ALA A 23 18.31 -2.03 4.05
C ALA A 23 18.57 -2.39 2.58
N LYS A 24 18.14 -3.57 2.18
CA LYS A 24 18.18 -4.03 0.78
C LYS A 24 16.84 -4.66 0.46
N PHE A 25 16.14 -4.06 -0.47
CA PHE A 25 14.84 -4.57 -0.89
C PHE A 25 14.92 -5.00 -2.35
N GLU A 26 14.69 -6.27 -2.59
CA GLU A 26 14.79 -6.85 -3.95
C GLU A 26 13.57 -6.52 -4.81
N GLY A 27 12.55 -5.91 -4.21
CA GLY A 27 11.33 -5.57 -4.90
C GLY A 27 10.29 -6.66 -4.86
N VAL A 28 9.16 -6.34 -5.43
CA VAL A 28 8.05 -7.28 -5.63
C VAL A 28 7.57 -7.13 -7.06
N PRO A 29 7.06 -8.20 -7.67
CA PRO A 29 6.49 -8.08 -9.01
C PRO A 29 5.20 -7.25 -8.97
N VAL A 30 4.76 -6.83 -10.14
CA VAL A 30 3.42 -6.24 -10.30
C VAL A 30 2.40 -7.24 -9.76
N HIS A 31 1.49 -6.74 -8.91
CA HIS A 31 0.49 -7.59 -8.26
C HIS A 31 -0.81 -6.85 -8.06
N GLN A 32 -1.83 -7.58 -7.69
CA GLN A 32 -3.14 -7.07 -7.30
C GLN A 32 -3.72 -7.96 -6.20
N HIS A 33 -4.66 -7.40 -5.46
CA HIS A 33 -5.37 -8.14 -4.41
C HIS A 33 -6.78 -7.57 -4.26
N ASP A 34 -7.65 -8.29 -3.54
CA ASP A 34 -9.06 -7.94 -3.44
C ASP A 34 -9.42 -7.10 -2.22
N PHE A 35 -8.46 -6.40 -1.66
CA PHE A 35 -8.64 -5.51 -0.52
C PHE A 35 -7.97 -4.17 -0.77
N TYR A 36 -8.34 -3.17 0.04
CA TYR A 36 -7.77 -1.83 -0.03
C TYR A 36 -6.39 -1.80 0.62
N GLU A 37 -5.50 -1.01 0.05
CA GLU A 37 -4.19 -0.78 0.65
C GLU A 37 -3.95 0.72 0.80
N VAL A 38 -3.49 1.12 1.99
CA VAL A 38 -2.99 2.47 2.24
C VAL A 38 -1.49 2.34 2.50
N TYR A 39 -0.71 2.99 1.67
CA TYR A 39 0.74 2.92 1.71
C TYR A 39 1.30 4.28 2.13
N PHE A 40 1.96 4.30 3.29
CA PHE A 40 2.57 5.51 3.83
C PHE A 40 4.06 5.45 3.59
N PHE A 41 4.56 6.34 2.75
CA PHE A 41 5.98 6.39 2.43
C PHE A 41 6.74 7.24 3.44
N ILE A 42 7.76 6.68 4.08
CA ILE A 42 8.54 7.37 5.10
C ILE A 42 9.91 7.74 4.56
N SER A 43 10.65 6.80 3.98
CA SER A 43 11.97 7.08 3.44
C SER A 43 12.36 6.09 2.37
N GLY A 44 13.26 6.53 1.50
CA GLY A 44 13.80 5.72 0.42
C GLY A 44 13.71 6.45 -0.91
N ASN A 45 14.01 5.72 -1.98
CA ASN A 45 13.91 6.24 -3.34
C ASN A 45 12.97 5.32 -4.13
N VAL A 46 11.71 5.70 -4.22
CA VAL A 46 10.66 4.85 -4.74
C VAL A 46 9.86 5.56 -5.82
N GLU A 47 9.69 4.88 -6.95
CA GLU A 47 8.71 5.22 -7.96
C GLU A 47 7.59 4.18 -7.90
N TYR A 48 6.42 4.60 -7.50
CA TYR A 48 5.28 3.68 -7.32
C TYR A 48 4.41 3.67 -8.56
N ASN A 49 4.19 2.50 -9.14
CA ASN A 49 3.35 2.34 -10.31
C ASN A 49 1.99 1.76 -9.91
N VAL A 50 0.92 2.44 -10.31
CA VAL A 50 -0.46 1.97 -10.10
C VAL A 50 -1.21 2.10 -11.42
N GLU A 51 -1.70 0.99 -11.95
CA GLU A 51 -2.45 0.95 -13.21
C GLU A 51 -1.76 1.70 -14.34
N GLY A 52 -0.45 1.51 -14.46
CA GLY A 52 0.34 2.12 -15.53
C GLY A 52 0.76 3.55 -15.28
N LYS A 53 0.35 4.18 -14.19
CA LYS A 53 0.79 5.52 -13.81
C LYS A 53 1.89 5.43 -12.76
N SER A 54 2.95 6.22 -12.95
CA SER A 54 4.10 6.26 -12.06
C SER A 54 4.09 7.52 -11.22
N TYR A 55 4.39 7.34 -9.94
CA TYR A 55 4.45 8.42 -8.96
C TYR A 55 5.79 8.37 -8.25
N LEU A 56 6.58 9.43 -8.36
CA LEU A 56 7.81 9.55 -7.60
C LEU A 56 7.47 10.01 -6.19
N LEU A 57 7.68 9.14 -5.22
CA LEU A 57 7.24 9.38 -3.85
C LEU A 57 8.19 10.29 -3.09
N LYS A 58 7.60 11.15 -2.25
CA LYS A 58 8.31 12.03 -1.33
C LYS A 58 7.94 11.64 0.09
N LYS A 59 8.84 11.86 1.02
CA LYS A 59 8.59 11.61 2.44
C LYS A 59 7.24 12.16 2.88
N GLY A 60 6.41 11.30 3.46
CA GLY A 60 5.09 11.66 3.92
C GLY A 60 3.97 11.45 2.91
N ASP A 61 4.30 11.04 1.69
CA ASP A 61 3.27 10.74 0.69
C ASP A 61 2.47 9.50 1.08
N ILE A 62 1.21 9.51 0.71
CA ILE A 62 0.28 8.41 0.94
C ILE A 62 -0.28 7.96 -0.40
N MET A 63 -0.21 6.66 -0.66
CA MET A 63 -0.85 6.02 -1.80
C MET A 63 -2.08 5.27 -1.33
N LEU A 64 -3.22 5.49 -1.98
CA LEU A 64 -4.41 4.69 -1.75
C LEU A 64 -4.64 3.79 -2.97
N ILE A 65 -4.68 2.51 -2.73
CA ILE A 65 -4.79 1.50 -3.78
C ILE A 65 -6.10 0.76 -3.60
N ASN A 66 -6.94 0.82 -4.63
CA ASN A 66 -8.23 0.13 -4.61
C ASN A 66 -8.06 -1.36 -4.88
N PRO A 67 -9.05 -2.18 -4.48
CA PRO A 67 -9.03 -3.60 -4.84
C PRO A 67 -8.83 -3.81 -6.33
N LEU A 68 -8.03 -4.81 -6.67
CA LEU A 68 -7.75 -5.26 -8.03
C LEU A 68 -6.94 -4.29 -8.90
N GLU A 69 -6.54 -3.14 -8.40
CA GLU A 69 -5.61 -2.28 -9.12
C GLU A 69 -4.22 -2.93 -9.15
N LEU A 70 -3.65 -3.01 -10.34
CA LEU A 70 -2.29 -3.50 -10.50
C LEU A 70 -1.31 -2.47 -9.97
N HIS A 71 -0.40 -2.88 -9.11
CA HIS A 71 0.54 -1.94 -8.48
C HIS A 71 1.89 -2.58 -8.20
N GLN A 72 2.90 -1.72 -8.16
CA GLN A 72 4.27 -2.14 -7.91
C GLN A 72 5.13 -0.96 -7.45
N PRO A 73 5.79 -1.05 -6.28
CA PRO A 73 6.84 -0.11 -5.96
C PRO A 73 8.12 -0.50 -6.71
N ARG A 74 8.73 0.47 -7.35
CA ARG A 74 10.03 0.33 -8.01
C ARG A 74 11.06 1.02 -7.14
N ILE A 75 12.02 0.26 -6.65
CA ILE A 75 13.02 0.73 -5.71
C ILE A 75 14.39 0.71 -6.38
N ASP A 76 15.15 1.78 -6.15
CA ASP A 76 16.52 1.87 -6.65
C ASP A 76 17.37 0.78 -5.99
N GLU A 77 18.18 0.07 -6.78
CA GLU A 77 19.01 -1.02 -6.30
C GLU A 77 20.06 -0.56 -5.29
N ASP A 78 20.51 0.67 -5.39
CA ASP A 78 21.52 1.24 -4.48
C ASP A 78 20.88 1.82 -3.22
N GLN A 79 19.57 1.69 -3.08
CA GLN A 79 18.89 2.28 -1.96
C GLN A 79 19.14 1.53 -0.66
N THR A 80 19.26 2.29 0.42
CA THR A 80 19.26 1.81 1.80
C THR A 80 18.12 2.46 2.56
N ASP A 81 17.67 1.81 3.63
CA ASP A 81 16.69 2.38 4.55
C ASP A 81 15.35 2.73 3.90
N TYR A 82 14.82 1.81 3.14
CA TYR A 82 13.47 1.93 2.60
C TYR A 82 12.46 1.66 3.73
N GLU A 83 11.78 2.72 4.17
CA GLU A 83 10.81 2.64 5.27
C GLU A 83 9.41 3.03 4.80
N ARG A 84 8.42 2.24 5.20
CA ARG A 84 7.02 2.48 4.89
C ARG A 84 6.11 1.80 5.91
N ILE A 85 4.89 2.30 5.99
CA ILE A 85 3.82 1.64 6.74
C ILE A 85 2.74 1.27 5.73
N VAL A 86 2.26 0.04 5.82
CA VAL A 86 1.24 -0.49 4.91
C VAL A 86 0.04 -0.91 5.73
N LEU A 87 -1.13 -0.41 5.36
CA LEU A 87 -2.40 -0.76 5.97
C LEU A 87 -3.27 -1.47 4.93
N TRP A 88 -3.64 -2.70 5.22
CA TRP A 88 -4.59 -3.46 4.41
C TRP A 88 -5.95 -3.43 5.09
N ILE A 89 -7.00 -3.14 4.32
CA ILE A 89 -8.37 -3.07 4.84
C ILE A 89 -9.25 -3.93 3.94
N SER A 90 -9.94 -4.90 4.53
CA SER A 90 -10.83 -5.75 3.75
C SER A 90 -11.99 -4.95 3.17
N SER A 91 -12.49 -5.40 2.02
CA SER A 91 -13.65 -4.77 1.39
C SER A 91 -14.89 -4.89 2.27
N ASP A 92 -15.04 -6.01 2.96
CA ASP A 92 -16.17 -6.21 3.89
C ASP A 92 -16.13 -5.23 5.04
N PHE A 93 -14.94 -4.96 5.58
CA PHE A 93 -14.81 -4.01 6.68
C PHE A 93 -15.14 -2.58 6.24
N ILE A 94 -14.66 -2.18 5.08
CA ILE A 94 -14.98 -0.87 4.50
C ILE A 94 -16.48 -0.73 4.27
N GLU A 95 -17.11 -1.75 3.71
CA GLU A 95 -18.54 -1.74 3.45
C GLU A 95 -19.33 -1.66 4.75
N ALA A 96 -18.95 -2.43 5.76
CA ALA A 96 -19.61 -2.40 7.06
C ALA A 96 -19.51 -1.03 7.73
N THR A 97 -18.34 -0.38 7.67
CA THR A 97 -18.13 0.93 8.27
C THR A 97 -18.76 2.06 7.46
N SER A 98 -19.00 1.86 6.16
CA SER A 98 -19.62 2.88 5.33
C SER A 98 -21.07 3.19 5.75
N HIS A 99 -21.73 2.28 6.47
CA HIS A 99 -23.05 2.54 7.06
C HIS A 99 -22.98 3.58 8.18
N ILE A 100 -21.82 3.68 8.82
CA ILE A 100 -21.59 4.65 9.89
C ILE A 100 -21.06 5.95 9.30
N LEU A 101 -20.17 5.88 8.31
CA LEU A 101 -19.54 7.02 7.69
C LEU A 101 -19.64 6.92 6.16
N PRO A 102 -20.84 6.96 5.58
CA PRO A 102 -21.05 6.65 4.17
C PRO A 102 -20.34 7.62 3.21
N THR A 103 -20.05 8.83 3.65
CA THR A 103 -19.38 9.83 2.82
C THR A 103 -17.89 9.58 2.62
N TYR A 104 -17.29 8.69 3.42
CA TYR A 104 -15.85 8.43 3.33
C TYR A 104 -15.50 7.37 2.29
N THR A 105 -16.41 6.47 1.97
CA THR A 105 -16.13 5.39 1.02
C THR A 105 -15.62 5.87 -0.33
N PRO A 106 -16.23 6.89 -0.95
CA PRO A 106 -15.74 7.39 -2.23
C PRO A 106 -14.33 7.99 -2.17
N GLN A 107 -13.89 8.39 -0.98
CA GLN A 107 -12.57 9.01 -0.83
C GLN A 107 -11.41 8.03 -0.98
N PHE A 108 -11.69 6.74 -0.94
CA PHE A 108 -10.69 5.73 -1.26
C PHE A 108 -10.47 5.58 -2.76
N LYS A 109 -11.24 6.27 -3.57
CA LYS A 109 -11.08 6.29 -5.01
C LYS A 109 -10.20 7.45 -5.40
N LYS A 110 -9.10 7.18 -6.10
CA LYS A 110 -8.22 8.21 -6.66
C LYS A 110 -7.63 9.12 -5.61
N ALA A 111 -6.96 8.54 -4.73
CA ALA A 111 -6.26 9.27 -3.70
C ALA A 111 -5.15 10.17 -4.24
N LEU A 112 -4.66 9.92 -5.40
CA LEU A 112 -3.53 10.66 -5.96
C LEU A 112 -3.76 11.12 -7.39
#